data_31089577d320b4142b5175b11849af00
#
_entry.id   31089577d320b4142b5175b11849af00
#
_cell.length_a   1.000
_cell.length_b   1.000
_cell.length_c   1.000
_cell.angle_alpha   90.00
_cell.angle_beta   90.00
_cell.angle_gamma   90.00
#
_symmetry.space_group_name_H-M   'P 1'
#
loop_
_entity.id
_entity.type
_entity.pdbx_description
1 polymer ?
#
loop_
_entity_poly.entity_id
_entity_poly.type
_entity_poly.pdbx_seq_one_letter_code
_entity_poly.pdbx_strand_id
1 'polypeptide(L)'
;MRQTIRAGRGGASVRELRPSGHTDTFARDHLPPPDQWPELLLDLPGQRTPDRLNCGTELLDRTLERYGADRPALRGARGEVWTYGELRGHVDRIAHTLTTTLGVVPGNRVLLRGPTTPWLAACWLAVMKAGAVAVTVLAAQRSRELATVCEMARIRHALCDVRCAEELEKAGIPELRTTRFGGDGPDDLIRLAADAPAAYEAVPTSADDVALIAFTSGTTGRPKGCMHFHRDVLAIADTFSAEVLRPTPDDVFAGSPPLGFTFGLGGLVVFPLRAGASALLADWGGPERLLADIARHRISVLFTAPTAYRAMLGRIEGAPEAFDISSLRRCVSAGENLPAATWHDWHRTTGLRIINGIGATELLHIFIAAADEAIRPGTTGVPVPGFEARVVDAALRPVPDGEPGLLAVRGPTGCRYLADDRQREYVRDGWNLTGDTYVREPDGYFRYVARADDMIISAGYNIAGPEVEDALLRHPDVVEAAVTGRPDPARGMVVVAHVVLRPGVPGTEETVTALKEFTTAELTPYKCPRVFVFLDALPRTATGKLQRYRLREGALQ
;
A
#
# COMPACT_ATOMS: atom_id res chain seq x y z
N MET A 1 -1.14 -28.43 16.57
CA MET A 1 -1.73 -28.88 15.30
C MET A 1 -0.80 -28.41 14.18
N ARG A 2 -0.31 -29.33 13.32
CA ARG A 2 0.68 -28.98 12.28
C ARG A 2 -0.06 -28.53 11.03
N GLN A 3 0.15 -27.32 10.58
CA GLN A 3 -0.43 -26.77 9.35
C GLN A 3 0.61 -26.76 8.21
N THR A 4 0.19 -27.08 7.02
CA THR A 4 1.04 -27.50 5.89
C THR A 4 0.95 -26.57 4.67
N ILE A 5 2.05 -26.19 4.02
CA ILE A 5 2.16 -25.33 2.82
C ILE A 5 2.55 -26.18 1.59
N ARG A 6 1.92 -25.97 0.41
CA ARG A 6 2.30 -26.61 -0.85
C ARG A 6 3.52 -25.96 -1.50
N ALA A 7 4.48 -26.74 -1.97
CA ALA A 7 5.62 -26.31 -2.77
C ALA A 7 5.37 -26.56 -4.28
N GLY A 8 5.85 -25.65 -5.12
CA GLY A 8 5.62 -25.65 -6.57
C GLY A 8 6.37 -26.77 -7.33
N ARG A 9 5.83 -27.11 -8.47
CA ARG A 9 6.20 -28.05 -9.54
C ARG A 9 7.33 -29.03 -9.25
N GLY A 10 6.95 -30.25 -8.87
CA GLY A 10 7.84 -31.39 -8.76
C GLY A 10 7.45 -32.29 -7.59
N GLY A 11 6.20 -32.70 -7.49
CA GLY A 11 5.69 -33.55 -6.41
C GLY A 11 5.32 -32.71 -5.18
N ALA A 12 4.04 -32.51 -4.96
CA ALA A 12 3.48 -31.71 -3.88
C ALA A 12 3.95 -32.20 -2.50
N SER A 13 5.04 -31.71 -1.99
CA SER A 13 5.33 -31.79 -0.57
C SER A 13 4.62 -30.64 0.11
N VAL A 14 3.66 -30.97 0.92
CA VAL A 14 2.97 -30.05 1.82
C VAL A 14 4.02 -29.59 2.84
N ARG A 15 4.49 -28.35 2.76
CA ARG A 15 5.50 -27.84 3.70
C ARG A 15 4.83 -27.54 5.03
N GLU A 16 5.24 -28.23 6.08
CA GLU A 16 4.80 -27.91 7.45
C GLU A 16 5.29 -26.54 7.87
N LEU A 17 4.43 -25.76 8.54
CA LEU A 17 4.85 -24.53 9.20
C LEU A 17 5.93 -24.82 10.24
N ARG A 18 6.97 -24.02 10.26
CA ARG A 18 8.03 -24.12 11.26
C ARG A 18 7.48 -23.94 12.68
N PRO A 19 8.12 -24.50 13.71
CA PRO A 19 7.71 -24.30 15.09
C PRO A 19 7.66 -22.82 15.47
N SER A 20 6.54 -22.39 16.02
CA SER A 20 6.29 -20.99 16.39
C SER A 20 7.15 -20.53 17.58
N GLY A 21 7.53 -19.26 17.57
CA GLY A 21 8.05 -18.55 18.74
C GLY A 21 6.97 -17.81 19.53
N HIS A 22 5.71 -17.83 19.07
CA HIS A 22 4.59 -17.16 19.73
C HIS A 22 4.08 -17.95 20.92
N THR A 23 3.84 -17.28 22.04
CA THR A 23 3.14 -17.78 23.22
C THR A 23 1.62 -17.66 23.03
N ASP A 24 1.16 -16.52 22.49
CA ASP A 24 -0.23 -16.34 22.07
C ASP A 24 -0.38 -16.81 20.63
N THR A 25 -1.05 -17.94 20.43
CA THR A 25 -1.17 -18.61 19.14
C THR A 25 -2.36 -18.13 18.31
N PHE A 26 -3.14 -17.16 18.80
CA PHE A 26 -4.38 -16.72 18.16
C PHE A 26 -4.24 -16.49 16.64
N ALA A 27 -3.26 -15.69 16.19
CA ALA A 27 -3.11 -15.38 14.77
C ALA A 27 -2.80 -16.66 13.94
N ARG A 28 -1.98 -17.56 14.50
CA ARG A 28 -1.62 -18.83 13.86
C ARG A 28 -2.81 -19.79 13.79
N ASP A 29 -3.61 -19.86 14.87
CA ASP A 29 -4.77 -20.75 14.95
C ASP A 29 -5.92 -20.31 14.03
N HIS A 30 -5.91 -19.04 13.63
CA HIS A 30 -6.91 -18.44 12.73
C HIS A 30 -6.41 -18.24 11.30
N LEU A 31 -5.26 -18.85 10.94
CA LEU A 31 -4.85 -18.96 9.54
C LEU A 31 -5.88 -19.76 8.75
N PRO A 32 -6.14 -19.43 7.48
CA PRO A 32 -7.02 -20.24 6.64
C PRO A 32 -6.49 -21.68 6.54
N PRO A 33 -7.36 -22.67 6.26
CA PRO A 33 -6.94 -24.03 6.01
C PRO A 33 -5.89 -24.13 4.90
N PRO A 34 -4.90 -25.05 4.98
CA PRO A 34 -3.78 -25.10 4.04
C PRO A 34 -4.16 -25.29 2.57
N ASP A 35 -5.29 -25.91 2.28
CA ASP A 35 -5.84 -26.09 0.94
C ASP A 35 -6.37 -24.78 0.31
N GLN A 36 -6.56 -23.75 1.12
CA GLN A 36 -6.97 -22.41 0.70
C GLN A 36 -5.79 -21.41 0.62
N TRP A 37 -4.56 -21.90 0.77
CA TRP A 37 -3.40 -21.02 0.69
C TRP A 37 -2.96 -20.78 -0.75
N PRO A 38 -2.36 -19.62 -1.03
CA PRO A 38 -1.69 -19.41 -2.29
C PRO A 38 -0.48 -20.34 -2.40
N GLU A 39 -0.14 -20.74 -3.62
CA GLU A 39 1.14 -21.38 -3.89
C GLU A 39 2.27 -20.34 -3.73
N LEU A 40 3.16 -20.57 -2.76
CA LEU A 40 4.25 -19.64 -2.45
C LEU A 40 5.53 -20.04 -3.18
N LEU A 41 6.10 -19.10 -3.94
CA LEU A 41 7.37 -19.24 -4.64
C LEU A 41 8.48 -18.75 -3.71
N LEU A 42 9.03 -19.65 -2.90
CA LEU A 42 10.01 -19.31 -1.85
C LEU A 42 11.47 -19.48 -2.27
N ASP A 43 11.72 -20.07 -3.43
CA ASP A 43 13.06 -20.31 -3.97
C ASP A 43 13.55 -19.06 -4.72
N LEU A 44 13.74 -17.97 -3.98
CA LEU A 44 14.35 -16.76 -4.53
C LEU A 44 15.87 -16.98 -4.70
N PRO A 45 16.47 -16.65 -5.87
CA PRO A 45 17.89 -16.83 -6.12
C PRO A 45 18.76 -16.18 -5.04
N GLY A 46 19.65 -16.97 -4.42
CA GLY A 46 20.57 -16.47 -3.40
C GLY A 46 19.98 -16.25 -2.01
N GLN A 47 18.70 -16.56 -1.78
CA GLN A 47 18.03 -16.35 -0.50
C GLN A 47 17.63 -17.69 0.14
N ARG A 48 18.16 -17.94 1.33
CA ARG A 48 17.65 -18.97 2.23
C ARG A 48 17.00 -18.30 3.43
N THR A 49 15.70 -18.48 3.57
CA THR A 49 14.99 -18.03 4.77
C THR A 49 15.36 -18.95 5.94
N PRO A 50 16.01 -18.46 7.00
CA PRO A 50 16.32 -19.26 8.17
C PRO A 50 15.03 -19.68 8.91
N ASP A 51 15.11 -20.73 9.74
CA ASP A 51 13.95 -21.20 10.49
C ASP A 51 13.51 -20.19 11.56
N ARG A 52 14.48 -19.54 12.18
CA ARG A 52 14.26 -18.42 13.11
C ARG A 52 14.56 -17.11 12.42
N LEU A 53 13.57 -16.24 12.39
CA LEU A 53 13.63 -14.97 11.69
C LEU A 53 12.75 -13.95 12.40
N ASN A 54 13.35 -12.87 12.89
CA ASN A 54 12.62 -11.69 13.36
C ASN A 54 12.90 -10.54 12.39
N CYS A 55 11.85 -10.07 11.66
CA CYS A 55 12.04 -9.04 10.65
C CYS A 55 12.48 -7.69 11.24
N GLY A 56 12.16 -7.40 12.50
CA GLY A 56 12.68 -6.21 13.18
C GLY A 56 14.20 -6.26 13.36
N THR A 57 14.73 -7.42 13.76
CA THR A 57 16.18 -7.66 13.84
C THR A 57 16.85 -7.52 12.48
N GLU A 58 16.26 -8.12 11.44
CA GLU A 58 16.83 -8.07 10.08
C GLU A 58 16.86 -6.64 9.50
N LEU A 59 15.81 -5.86 9.76
CA LEU A 59 15.68 -4.49 9.25
C LEU A 59 16.50 -3.47 10.06
N LEU A 60 16.78 -3.72 11.32
CA LEU A 60 17.45 -2.75 12.20
C LEU A 60 18.83 -3.22 12.64
N ASP A 61 18.91 -4.31 13.40
CA ASP A 61 20.18 -4.73 14.01
C ASP A 61 21.18 -5.19 12.93
N ARG A 62 20.75 -6.05 11.99
CA ARG A 62 21.60 -6.52 10.90
C ARG A 62 22.00 -5.40 9.94
N THR A 63 21.11 -4.45 9.71
CA THR A 63 21.40 -3.27 8.88
C THR A 63 22.43 -2.37 9.58
N LEU A 64 22.27 -2.14 10.88
CA LEU A 64 23.25 -1.40 11.67
C LEU A 64 24.63 -2.08 11.67
N GLU A 65 24.68 -3.40 11.85
CA GLU A 65 25.92 -4.18 11.76
C GLU A 65 26.62 -4.02 10.39
N ARG A 66 25.83 -3.99 9.32
CA ARG A 66 26.33 -3.91 7.95
C ARG A 66 26.80 -2.52 7.53
N TYR A 67 26.06 -1.48 7.92
CA TYR A 67 26.25 -0.12 7.39
C TYR A 67 26.75 0.89 8.43
N GLY A 68 26.78 0.55 9.71
CA GLY A 68 27.25 1.41 10.80
C GLY A 68 26.13 2.10 11.57
N ALA A 69 26.40 2.40 12.83
CA ALA A 69 25.43 2.98 13.77
C ALA A 69 25.15 4.47 13.54
N ASP A 70 26.12 5.21 13.00
CA ASP A 70 26.08 6.67 12.89
C ASP A 70 25.33 7.17 11.64
N ARG A 71 24.95 6.26 10.74
CA ARG A 71 24.18 6.65 9.54
C ARG A 71 22.78 7.11 9.91
N PRO A 72 22.24 8.15 9.25
CA PRO A 72 20.84 8.53 9.39
C PRO A 72 19.92 7.36 9.00
N ALA A 73 18.92 7.08 9.84
CA ALA A 73 17.89 6.08 9.60
C ALA A 73 16.51 6.73 9.38
N LEU A 74 16.07 7.55 10.33
CA LEU A 74 14.78 8.23 10.27
C LEU A 74 14.95 9.73 10.46
N ARG A 75 14.16 10.49 9.72
CA ARG A 75 14.05 11.94 9.80
C ARG A 75 12.60 12.30 10.09
N GLY A 76 12.37 13.28 10.95
CA GLY A 76 11.04 13.78 11.24
C GLY A 76 10.77 15.16 10.66
N ALA A 77 9.50 15.54 10.60
CA ALA A 77 9.03 16.79 10.02
C ALA A 77 9.52 18.05 10.74
N ARG A 78 9.95 17.94 12.02
CA ARG A 78 10.44 19.05 12.84
C ARG A 78 11.96 19.23 12.76
N GLY A 79 12.62 18.42 11.91
CA GLY A 79 14.07 18.47 11.71
C GLY A 79 14.86 17.47 12.58
N GLU A 80 14.18 16.63 13.37
CA GLU A 80 14.83 15.53 14.07
C GLU A 80 15.44 14.54 13.07
N VAL A 81 16.64 14.05 13.38
CA VAL A 81 17.32 12.99 12.62
C VAL A 81 17.81 11.96 13.61
N TRP A 82 17.37 10.73 13.46
CA TRP A 82 17.85 9.61 14.22
C TRP A 82 18.80 8.75 13.40
N THR A 83 19.95 8.45 13.96
CA THR A 83 20.87 7.46 13.41
C THR A 83 20.32 6.04 13.62
N TYR A 84 20.90 5.04 12.93
CA TYR A 84 20.57 3.64 13.17
C TYR A 84 20.83 3.22 14.63
N GLY A 85 21.89 3.76 15.25
CA GLY A 85 22.20 3.52 16.66
C GLY A 85 21.14 4.10 17.61
N GLU A 86 20.72 5.35 17.38
CA GLU A 86 19.66 6.00 18.16
C GLU A 86 18.31 5.32 17.96
N LEU A 87 17.95 5.00 16.71
CA LEU A 87 16.73 4.25 16.42
C LEU A 87 16.70 2.92 17.14
N ARG A 88 17.81 2.14 17.10
CA ARG A 88 17.91 0.88 17.84
C ARG A 88 17.69 1.11 19.35
N GLY A 89 18.34 2.12 19.91
CA GLY A 89 18.16 2.45 21.33
C GLY A 89 16.72 2.76 21.71
N HIS A 90 15.99 3.53 20.88
CA HIS A 90 14.56 3.80 21.08
C HIS A 90 13.72 2.53 20.95
N VAL A 91 13.94 1.74 19.91
CA VAL A 91 13.23 0.48 19.65
C VAL A 91 13.42 -0.51 20.79
N ASP A 92 14.64 -0.68 21.28
CA ASP A 92 14.99 -1.63 22.36
C ASP A 92 14.33 -1.22 23.69
N ARG A 93 14.36 0.06 24.04
CA ARG A 93 13.67 0.57 25.22
C ARG A 93 12.15 0.37 25.14
N ILE A 94 11.55 0.64 23.99
CA ILE A 94 10.11 0.41 23.77
C ILE A 94 9.80 -1.09 23.87
N ALA A 95 10.63 -1.98 23.29
CA ALA A 95 10.45 -3.42 23.38
C ALA A 95 10.53 -3.94 24.81
N HIS A 96 11.46 -3.42 25.62
CA HIS A 96 11.51 -3.70 27.05
C HIS A 96 10.22 -3.26 27.75
N THR A 97 9.77 -2.04 27.53
CA THR A 97 8.55 -1.50 28.12
C THR A 97 7.32 -2.33 27.74
N LEU A 98 7.21 -2.74 26.46
CA LEU A 98 6.13 -3.62 26.00
C LEU A 98 6.07 -4.91 26.80
N THR A 99 7.21 -5.58 26.98
CA THR A 99 7.26 -6.93 27.59
C THR A 99 7.26 -6.90 29.10
N THR A 100 7.98 -5.96 29.74
CA THR A 100 8.13 -5.94 31.19
C THR A 100 7.06 -5.10 31.91
N THR A 101 6.66 -3.97 31.31
CA THR A 101 5.72 -3.02 31.95
C THR A 101 4.29 -3.22 31.46
N LEU A 102 4.11 -3.38 30.14
CA LEU A 102 2.78 -3.49 29.56
C LEU A 102 2.29 -4.94 29.48
N GLY A 103 3.16 -5.93 29.72
CA GLY A 103 2.81 -7.35 29.77
C GLY A 103 2.49 -7.95 28.40
N VAL A 104 3.03 -7.37 27.34
CA VAL A 104 2.92 -7.93 25.97
C VAL A 104 3.76 -9.21 25.89
N VAL A 105 3.14 -10.29 25.42
CA VAL A 105 3.83 -11.56 25.16
C VAL A 105 3.90 -11.86 23.66
N PRO A 106 4.84 -12.70 23.22
CA PRO A 106 4.97 -13.06 21.81
C PRO A 106 3.65 -13.59 21.22
N GLY A 107 3.24 -13.04 20.08
CA GLY A 107 1.97 -13.36 19.41
C GLY A 107 0.80 -12.46 19.80
N ASN A 108 0.89 -11.62 20.83
CA ASN A 108 -0.15 -10.61 21.10
C ASN A 108 -0.28 -9.64 19.93
N ARG A 109 -1.53 -9.27 19.59
CA ARG A 109 -1.80 -8.24 18.58
C ARG A 109 -1.74 -6.88 19.26
N VAL A 110 -0.91 -6.00 18.71
CA VAL A 110 -0.72 -4.63 19.22
C VAL A 110 -1.22 -3.65 18.16
N LEU A 111 -2.25 -2.87 18.50
CA LEU A 111 -2.73 -1.80 17.64
C LEU A 111 -1.71 -0.68 17.59
N LEU A 112 -1.32 -0.26 16.39
CA LEU A 112 -0.45 0.90 16.17
C LEU A 112 -1.24 2.00 15.48
N ARG A 113 -1.41 3.14 16.14
CA ARG A 113 -2.22 4.26 15.65
C ARG A 113 -1.50 5.58 15.79
N GLY A 114 -1.34 6.28 14.70
CA GLY A 114 -0.71 7.60 14.70
C GLY A 114 -0.48 8.12 13.29
N PRO A 115 -0.10 9.39 13.16
CA PRO A 115 0.41 9.94 11.91
C PRO A 115 1.78 9.34 11.58
N THR A 116 2.23 9.53 10.34
CA THR A 116 3.53 9.04 9.86
C THR A 116 4.68 9.79 10.55
N THR A 117 5.26 9.17 11.57
CA THR A 117 6.34 9.76 12.39
C THR A 117 7.43 8.74 12.71
N PRO A 118 8.66 9.17 13.07
CA PRO A 118 9.72 8.30 13.56
C PRO A 118 9.29 7.43 14.76
N TRP A 119 8.50 7.98 15.67
CA TRP A 119 8.00 7.24 16.84
C TRP A 119 7.04 6.11 16.47
N LEU A 120 6.15 6.32 15.48
CA LEU A 120 5.28 5.23 15.02
C LEU A 120 6.08 4.10 14.37
N ALA A 121 7.12 4.43 13.59
CA ALA A 121 8.03 3.44 13.02
C ALA A 121 8.84 2.70 14.10
N ALA A 122 9.32 3.41 15.14
CA ALA A 122 10.00 2.79 16.29
C ALA A 122 9.07 1.85 17.06
N CYS A 123 7.80 2.22 17.28
CA CYS A 123 6.79 1.34 17.87
C CYS A 123 6.57 0.09 17.04
N TRP A 124 6.49 0.22 15.71
CA TRP A 124 6.34 -0.92 14.81
C TRP A 124 7.52 -1.90 14.93
N LEU A 125 8.77 -1.40 14.88
CA LEU A 125 9.97 -2.21 15.04
C LEU A 125 10.05 -2.87 16.42
N ALA A 126 9.66 -2.16 17.47
CA ALA A 126 9.65 -2.70 18.85
C ALA A 126 8.65 -3.85 19.00
N VAL A 127 7.46 -3.73 18.40
CA VAL A 127 6.46 -4.82 18.34
C VAL A 127 7.02 -6.04 17.62
N MET A 128 7.76 -5.84 16.50
CA MET A 128 8.44 -6.94 15.81
C MET A 128 9.48 -7.60 16.69
N LYS A 129 10.37 -6.83 17.33
CA LYS A 129 11.43 -7.37 18.22
C LYS A 129 10.84 -8.10 19.42
N ALA A 130 9.73 -7.62 19.99
CA ALA A 130 9.01 -8.29 21.07
C ALA A 130 8.29 -9.59 20.63
N GLY A 131 8.35 -9.96 19.35
CA GLY A 131 7.67 -11.13 18.80
C GLY A 131 6.15 -10.99 18.79
N ALA A 132 5.63 -9.78 18.93
CA ALA A 132 4.21 -9.48 18.86
C ALA A 132 3.76 -9.20 17.40
N VAL A 133 2.45 -9.15 17.18
CA VAL A 133 1.84 -8.96 15.86
C VAL A 133 1.40 -7.51 15.72
N ALA A 134 1.97 -6.76 14.79
CA ALA A 134 1.55 -5.38 14.53
C ALA A 134 0.21 -5.33 13.79
N VAL A 135 -0.69 -4.49 14.28
CA VAL A 135 -1.94 -4.13 13.60
C VAL A 135 -1.94 -2.62 13.42
N THR A 136 -1.35 -2.15 12.31
CA THR A 136 -1.24 -0.72 12.04
C THR A 136 -2.49 -0.23 11.33
N VAL A 137 -3.10 0.82 11.89
CA VAL A 137 -4.32 1.44 11.38
C VAL A 137 -4.09 2.90 10.98
N LEU A 138 -4.95 3.42 10.11
CA LEU A 138 -4.86 4.79 9.66
C LEU A 138 -5.25 5.77 10.77
N ALA A 139 -4.54 6.87 10.90
CA ALA A 139 -4.86 7.95 11.83
C ALA A 139 -6.29 8.52 11.62
N ALA A 140 -6.78 8.49 10.39
CA ALA A 140 -8.11 8.99 10.02
C ALA A 140 -9.27 8.03 10.33
N GLN A 141 -9.01 6.76 10.71
CA GLN A 141 -10.10 5.82 11.04
C GLN A 141 -10.90 6.28 12.26
N ARG A 142 -12.21 6.03 12.20
CA ARG A 142 -13.17 6.43 13.23
C ARG A 142 -13.45 5.31 14.22
N SER A 143 -14.05 5.65 15.33
CA SER A 143 -14.32 4.76 16.48
C SER A 143 -14.98 3.43 16.06
N ARG A 144 -15.97 3.44 15.16
CA ARG A 144 -16.63 2.22 14.69
C ARG A 144 -15.69 1.27 13.94
N GLU A 145 -14.83 1.81 13.08
CA GLU A 145 -13.85 1.01 12.33
C GLU A 145 -12.80 0.42 13.27
N LEU A 146 -12.35 1.23 14.23
CA LEU A 146 -11.38 0.80 15.26
C LEU A 146 -11.94 -0.32 16.13
N ALA A 147 -13.19 -0.19 16.58
CA ALA A 147 -13.87 -1.24 17.33
C ALA A 147 -13.92 -2.56 16.55
N THR A 148 -14.29 -2.49 15.26
CA THR A 148 -14.36 -3.67 14.38
C THR A 148 -12.99 -4.34 14.23
N VAL A 149 -11.92 -3.57 13.98
CA VAL A 149 -10.56 -4.10 13.84
C VAL A 149 -10.09 -4.76 15.14
N CYS A 150 -10.32 -4.11 16.29
CA CYS A 150 -9.93 -4.64 17.59
C CYS A 150 -10.69 -5.93 17.95
N GLU A 151 -11.97 -6.00 17.64
CA GLU A 151 -12.79 -7.18 17.84
C GLU A 151 -12.29 -8.35 16.97
N MET A 152 -12.13 -8.12 15.66
CA MET A 152 -11.71 -9.15 14.70
C MET A 152 -10.34 -9.76 15.05
N ALA A 153 -9.37 -8.91 15.41
CA ALA A 153 -8.02 -9.36 15.74
C ALA A 153 -7.81 -9.63 17.25
N ARG A 154 -8.85 -9.52 18.08
CA ARG A 154 -8.80 -9.66 19.54
C ARG A 154 -7.64 -8.86 20.15
N ILE A 155 -7.59 -7.57 19.85
CA ILE A 155 -6.52 -6.68 20.29
C ILE A 155 -6.77 -6.26 21.74
N ARG A 156 -5.74 -6.39 22.59
CA ARG A 156 -5.78 -5.98 23.99
C ARG A 156 -4.76 -4.89 24.34
N HIS A 157 -3.82 -4.60 23.44
CA HIS A 157 -2.79 -3.58 23.62
C HIS A 157 -2.82 -2.61 22.44
N ALA A 158 -2.76 -1.31 22.74
CA ALA A 158 -2.66 -0.27 21.72
C ALA A 158 -1.55 0.71 22.07
N LEU A 159 -0.73 1.06 21.09
CA LEU A 159 0.18 2.20 21.12
C LEU A 159 -0.42 3.29 20.22
N CYS A 160 -0.82 4.41 20.82
CA CYS A 160 -1.56 5.45 20.15
C CYS A 160 -0.90 6.81 20.33
N ASP A 161 -0.63 7.50 19.21
CA ASP A 161 -0.21 8.91 19.26
C ASP A 161 -1.31 9.74 19.93
N VAL A 162 -0.94 10.63 20.84
CA VAL A 162 -1.89 11.47 21.60
C VAL A 162 -2.85 12.23 20.71
N ARG A 163 -2.41 12.63 19.51
CA ARG A 163 -3.23 13.35 18.51
C ARG A 163 -4.37 12.51 17.94
N CYS A 164 -4.31 11.19 18.09
CA CYS A 164 -5.26 10.22 17.52
C CYS A 164 -6.05 9.47 18.61
N ALA A 165 -5.85 9.79 19.90
CA ALA A 165 -6.40 9.03 21.04
C ALA A 165 -7.93 9.13 21.14
N GLU A 166 -8.50 10.28 20.86
CA GLU A 166 -9.92 10.57 21.05
C GLU A 166 -10.86 9.57 20.37
N GLU A 167 -10.62 9.25 19.11
CA GLU A 167 -11.46 8.29 18.35
C GLU A 167 -11.30 6.85 18.87
N LEU A 168 -10.12 6.50 19.39
CA LEU A 168 -9.90 5.19 19.99
C LEU A 168 -10.60 5.06 21.35
N GLU A 169 -10.63 6.12 22.14
CA GLU A 169 -11.34 6.18 23.42
C GLU A 169 -12.86 6.13 23.20
N LYS A 170 -13.38 6.89 22.23
CA LYS A 170 -14.80 6.84 21.83
C LYS A 170 -15.25 5.46 21.36
N ALA A 171 -14.31 4.63 20.86
CA ALA A 171 -14.64 3.27 20.44
C ALA A 171 -15.07 2.37 21.60
N GLY A 172 -14.72 2.71 22.85
CA GLY A 172 -15.17 2.03 24.06
C GLY A 172 -14.84 0.53 24.08
N ILE A 173 -13.67 0.14 23.57
CA ILE A 173 -13.31 -1.26 23.37
C ILE A 173 -13.00 -1.91 24.72
N PRO A 174 -13.75 -2.95 25.12
CA PRO A 174 -13.51 -3.62 26.39
C PRO A 174 -12.09 -4.21 26.47
N GLU A 175 -11.49 -4.13 27.66
CA GLU A 175 -10.16 -4.69 27.96
C GLU A 175 -8.99 -4.13 27.12
N LEU A 176 -9.20 -3.14 26.25
CA LEU A 176 -8.12 -2.52 25.50
C LEU A 176 -7.27 -1.63 26.42
N ARG A 177 -6.01 -1.96 26.57
CA ARG A 177 -5.02 -1.15 27.29
C ARG A 177 -4.31 -0.25 26.30
N THR A 178 -4.63 1.05 26.34
CA THR A 178 -4.02 2.04 25.45
C THR A 178 -2.88 2.75 26.16
N THR A 179 -1.66 2.61 25.66
CA THR A 179 -0.51 3.43 26.03
C THR A 179 -0.31 4.51 24.97
N ARG A 180 -0.36 5.77 25.39
CA ARG A 180 -0.19 6.91 24.49
C ARG A 180 1.29 7.24 24.33
N PHE A 181 1.66 7.86 23.21
CA PHE A 181 3.00 8.40 22.96
C PHE A 181 2.93 9.77 22.29
N GLY A 182 3.99 10.55 22.47
CA GLY A 182 4.12 11.89 21.90
C GLY A 182 3.43 12.99 22.71
N GLY A 183 3.07 12.72 23.95
CA GLY A 183 2.54 13.66 24.93
C GLY A 183 3.52 13.96 26.07
N ASP A 184 3.03 14.72 27.06
CA ASP A 184 3.80 15.14 28.24
C ASP A 184 3.41 14.40 29.53
N GLY A 185 2.46 13.45 29.46
CA GLY A 185 1.97 12.71 30.60
C GLY A 185 3.00 11.76 31.23
N PRO A 186 2.88 11.41 32.52
CA PRO A 186 3.79 10.46 33.18
C PRO A 186 3.68 9.05 32.59
N ASP A 187 2.51 8.68 32.05
CA ASP A 187 2.22 7.39 31.45
C ASP A 187 2.47 7.37 29.93
N ASP A 188 3.13 8.41 29.38
CA ASP A 188 3.53 8.44 27.98
C ASP A 188 4.60 7.36 27.72
N LEU A 189 4.42 6.58 26.64
CA LEU A 189 5.30 5.47 26.28
C LEU A 189 6.77 5.89 26.20
N ILE A 190 7.06 7.08 25.67
CA ILE A 190 8.43 7.58 25.50
C ILE A 190 9.07 7.81 26.86
N ARG A 191 8.31 8.33 27.83
CA ARG A 191 8.77 8.52 29.22
C ARG A 191 8.93 7.19 29.95
N LEU A 192 7.95 6.29 29.85
CA LEU A 192 8.02 4.95 30.42
C LEU A 192 9.24 4.17 29.89
N ALA A 193 9.59 4.38 28.64
CA ALA A 193 10.72 3.74 28.00
C ALA A 193 12.08 4.41 28.29
N ALA A 194 12.10 5.65 28.79
CA ALA A 194 13.34 6.42 28.94
C ALA A 194 14.38 5.72 29.84
N ASP A 195 13.91 5.11 30.95
CA ASP A 195 14.76 4.43 31.93
C ASP A 195 14.95 2.93 31.64
N ALA A 196 14.30 2.40 30.58
CA ALA A 196 14.46 1.01 30.18
C ALA A 196 15.83 0.75 29.52
N PRO A 197 16.39 -0.47 29.64
CA PRO A 197 17.64 -0.82 28.99
C PRO A 197 17.63 -0.56 27.49
N ALA A 198 18.73 0.00 26.98
CA ALA A 198 18.90 0.33 25.55
C ALA A 198 19.37 -0.86 24.68
N ALA A 199 19.38 -2.08 25.25
CA ALA A 199 19.69 -3.31 24.57
C ALA A 199 18.60 -4.33 24.86
N TYR A 200 17.96 -4.86 23.82
CA TYR A 200 16.88 -5.85 23.91
C TYR A 200 17.19 -7.05 23.01
N GLU A 201 17.17 -8.25 23.58
CA GLU A 201 17.28 -9.47 22.82
C GLU A 201 15.93 -9.79 22.17
N ALA A 202 15.88 -9.68 20.86
CA ALA A 202 14.65 -9.92 20.11
C ALA A 202 14.16 -11.36 20.28
N VAL A 203 12.84 -11.52 20.41
CA VAL A 203 12.23 -12.85 20.47
C VAL A 203 12.58 -13.63 19.19
N PRO A 204 13.09 -14.87 19.31
CA PRO A 204 13.46 -15.71 18.18
C PRO A 204 12.21 -16.30 17.51
N THR A 205 11.43 -15.43 16.86
CA THR A 205 10.23 -15.83 16.09
C THR A 205 10.55 -16.80 14.97
N SER A 206 9.57 -17.58 14.54
CA SER A 206 9.66 -18.36 13.32
C SER A 206 9.54 -17.45 12.10
N ALA A 207 10.18 -17.79 11.00
CA ALA A 207 9.93 -17.13 9.72
C ALA A 207 8.47 -17.20 9.29
N ASP A 208 7.73 -18.21 9.78
CA ASP A 208 6.31 -18.47 9.51
C ASP A 208 5.40 -17.98 10.66
N ASP A 209 5.90 -17.20 11.62
CA ASP A 209 5.05 -16.52 12.58
C ASP A 209 4.46 -15.25 11.95
N VAL A 210 3.21 -14.96 12.32
CA VAL A 210 2.50 -13.77 11.81
C VAL A 210 3.15 -12.52 12.43
N ALA A 211 3.73 -11.68 11.60
CA ALA A 211 4.38 -10.43 12.01
C ALA A 211 3.40 -9.26 12.02
N LEU A 212 2.48 -9.21 11.04
CA LEU A 212 1.50 -8.14 10.97
C LEU A 212 0.16 -8.63 10.41
N ILE A 213 -0.90 -7.93 10.78
CA ILE A 213 -2.23 -8.05 10.20
C ILE A 213 -2.60 -6.69 9.60
N ALA A 214 -2.63 -6.62 8.28
CA ALA A 214 -2.99 -5.42 7.55
C ALA A 214 -4.48 -5.46 7.19
N PHE A 215 -5.25 -4.47 7.66
CA PHE A 215 -6.66 -4.40 7.36
C PHE A 215 -6.93 -3.61 6.08
N THR A 216 -7.79 -4.13 5.22
CA THR A 216 -8.26 -3.49 3.99
C THR A 216 -9.77 -3.27 4.05
N SER A 217 -10.23 -2.14 3.54
CA SER A 217 -11.66 -1.88 3.36
C SER A 217 -12.21 -2.80 2.27
N GLY A 218 -13.03 -3.77 2.65
CA GLY A 218 -13.76 -4.60 1.67
C GLY A 218 -14.80 -3.77 0.91
N THR A 219 -15.06 -4.11 -0.35
CA THR A 219 -16.17 -3.53 -1.15
C THR A 219 -17.54 -3.77 -0.50
N THR A 220 -17.65 -4.76 0.38
CA THR A 220 -18.86 -5.13 1.15
C THR A 220 -19.01 -4.39 2.49
N GLY A 221 -18.14 -3.42 2.79
CA GLY A 221 -18.20 -2.62 4.03
C GLY A 221 -17.55 -3.25 5.26
N ARG A 222 -17.36 -4.58 5.34
CA ARG A 222 -16.63 -5.23 6.43
C ARG A 222 -15.15 -5.37 6.08
N PRO A 223 -14.21 -4.89 6.92
CA PRO A 223 -12.78 -5.00 6.64
C PRO A 223 -12.33 -6.47 6.59
N LYS A 224 -11.20 -6.71 5.90
CA LYS A 224 -10.51 -8.00 5.83
C LYS A 224 -9.14 -7.84 6.46
N GLY A 225 -8.73 -8.72 7.36
CA GLY A 225 -7.40 -8.72 7.97
C GLY A 225 -6.47 -9.67 7.21
N CYS A 226 -5.49 -9.14 6.50
CA CYS A 226 -4.46 -9.92 5.80
C CYS A 226 -3.31 -10.22 6.75
N MET A 227 -3.04 -11.50 7.01
CA MET A 227 -1.95 -11.95 7.87
C MET A 227 -0.67 -12.16 7.06
N HIS A 228 0.42 -11.50 7.48
CA HIS A 228 1.72 -11.62 6.85
C HIS A 228 2.76 -12.13 7.84
N PHE A 229 3.63 -13.00 7.36
CA PHE A 229 4.70 -13.61 8.14
C PHE A 229 5.94 -12.71 8.20
N HIS A 230 6.85 -12.97 9.15
CA HIS A 230 8.13 -12.26 9.23
C HIS A 230 8.91 -12.33 7.92
N ARG A 231 8.91 -13.50 7.24
CA ARG A 231 9.58 -13.66 5.93
C ARG A 231 8.91 -12.83 4.83
N ASP A 232 7.57 -12.62 4.89
CA ASP A 232 6.84 -11.86 3.87
C ASP A 232 7.29 -10.38 3.88
N VAL A 233 7.59 -9.85 5.09
CA VAL A 233 8.12 -8.48 5.24
C VAL A 233 9.45 -8.30 4.55
N LEU A 234 10.34 -9.30 4.64
CA LEU A 234 11.64 -9.24 3.94
C LEU A 234 11.49 -9.52 2.44
N ALA A 235 10.58 -10.42 2.06
CA ALA A 235 10.37 -10.79 0.66
C ALA A 235 10.02 -9.60 -0.23
N ILE A 236 9.21 -8.63 0.25
CA ILE A 236 8.90 -7.42 -0.54
C ILE A 236 10.12 -6.51 -0.72
N ALA A 237 11.03 -6.49 0.25
CA ALA A 237 12.27 -5.74 0.14
C ALA A 237 13.27 -6.44 -0.79
N ASP A 238 13.35 -7.76 -0.69
CA ASP A 238 14.30 -8.58 -1.45
C ASP A 238 13.82 -8.86 -2.90
N THR A 239 12.57 -8.47 -3.24
CA THR A 239 12.02 -8.53 -4.60
C THR A 239 11.87 -7.13 -5.19
N PHE A 240 10.74 -6.45 -5.00
CA PHE A 240 10.48 -5.14 -5.63
C PHE A 240 11.58 -4.12 -5.29
N SER A 241 11.96 -3.99 -4.03
CA SER A 241 12.96 -3.00 -3.66
C SER A 241 14.33 -3.33 -4.24
N ALA A 242 14.83 -4.55 -4.08
CA ALA A 242 16.16 -4.92 -4.55
C ALA A 242 16.26 -4.97 -6.08
N GLU A 243 15.24 -5.53 -6.77
CA GLU A 243 15.32 -5.85 -8.19
C GLU A 243 14.82 -4.72 -9.10
N VAL A 244 13.81 -3.94 -8.65
CA VAL A 244 13.16 -2.89 -9.45
C VAL A 244 13.57 -1.49 -8.99
N LEU A 245 13.41 -1.19 -7.70
CA LEU A 245 13.69 0.13 -7.14
C LEU A 245 15.20 0.40 -7.05
N ARG A 246 15.99 -0.59 -6.63
CA ARG A 246 17.46 -0.55 -6.49
C ARG A 246 17.94 0.63 -5.64
N PRO A 247 17.53 0.68 -4.36
CA PRO A 247 17.98 1.73 -3.46
C PRO A 247 19.45 1.58 -3.10
N THR A 248 20.05 2.69 -2.73
CA THR A 248 21.41 2.76 -2.19
C THR A 248 21.38 3.24 -0.74
N PRO A 249 22.42 3.00 0.06
CA PRO A 249 22.47 3.50 1.44
C PRO A 249 22.42 5.04 1.55
N ASP A 250 22.71 5.77 0.48
CA ASP A 250 22.72 7.23 0.47
C ASP A 250 21.37 7.84 0.10
N ASP A 251 20.37 7.01 -0.19
CA ASP A 251 19.04 7.49 -0.51
C ASP A 251 18.30 8.05 0.70
N VAL A 252 17.47 9.04 0.40
CA VAL A 252 16.49 9.59 1.34
C VAL A 252 15.10 9.31 0.78
N PHE A 253 14.37 8.44 1.45
CA PHE A 253 13.01 8.09 1.07
C PHE A 253 12.00 9.08 1.66
N ALA A 254 10.94 9.34 0.93
CA ALA A 254 9.76 10.04 1.44
C ALA A 254 8.51 9.65 0.65
N GLY A 255 7.34 9.96 1.18
CA GLY A 255 6.10 9.68 0.46
C GLY A 255 4.85 10.04 1.23
N SER A 256 3.75 10.19 0.49
CA SER A 256 2.44 10.52 1.05
C SER A 256 1.66 9.33 1.64
N PRO A 257 1.90 8.05 1.27
CA PRO A 257 1.17 6.94 1.86
C PRO A 257 1.48 6.79 3.35
N PRO A 258 0.45 6.72 4.23
CA PRO A 258 0.66 6.57 5.66
C PRO A 258 1.20 5.17 6.02
N LEU A 259 1.88 5.05 7.18
CA LEU A 259 2.42 3.78 7.68
C LEU A 259 1.35 2.73 8.00
N GLY A 260 0.11 3.15 8.22
CA GLY A 260 -1.04 2.25 8.37
C GLY A 260 -1.49 1.58 7.06
N PHE A 261 -0.81 1.85 5.96
CA PHE A 261 -1.05 1.28 4.64
C PHE A 261 0.19 0.54 4.16
N THR A 262 0.04 -0.65 3.59
CA THR A 262 1.19 -1.50 3.24
C THR A 262 2.15 -0.84 2.24
N PHE A 263 1.63 0.00 1.33
CA PHE A 263 2.44 0.79 0.40
C PHE A 263 3.34 1.79 1.14
N GLY A 264 2.81 2.47 2.18
CA GLY A 264 3.59 3.36 3.03
C GLY A 264 4.57 2.62 3.94
N LEU A 265 4.13 1.52 4.56
CA LEU A 265 4.99 0.70 5.42
C LEU A 265 6.19 0.15 4.65
N GLY A 266 5.97 -0.41 3.46
CA GLY A 266 7.05 -0.89 2.58
C GLY A 266 7.98 0.24 2.15
N GLY A 267 7.41 1.29 1.54
CA GLY A 267 8.18 2.39 0.94
C GLY A 267 8.92 3.29 1.95
N LEU A 268 8.43 3.41 3.18
CA LEU A 268 8.97 4.39 4.13
C LEU A 268 9.67 3.76 5.36
N VAL A 269 9.49 2.46 5.59
CA VAL A 269 10.14 1.75 6.72
C VAL A 269 10.94 0.56 6.21
N VAL A 270 10.28 -0.40 5.55
CA VAL A 270 10.91 -1.68 5.21
C VAL A 270 12.04 -1.50 4.18
N PHE A 271 11.81 -0.80 3.09
CA PHE A 271 12.79 -0.65 2.00
C PHE A 271 13.99 0.21 2.39
N PRO A 272 13.80 1.43 2.95
CA PRO A 272 14.95 2.22 3.38
C PRO A 272 15.78 1.51 4.43
N LEU A 273 15.16 0.90 5.46
CA LEU A 273 15.92 0.20 6.49
C LEU A 273 16.66 -1.01 5.93
N ARG A 274 16.06 -1.82 5.05
CA ARG A 274 16.74 -2.96 4.42
C ARG A 274 17.96 -2.55 3.58
N ALA A 275 17.89 -1.35 2.98
CA ALA A 275 18.96 -0.79 2.12
C ALA A 275 20.06 -0.04 2.90
N GLY A 276 19.91 0.18 4.20
CA GLY A 276 20.81 1.06 4.97
C GLY A 276 20.63 2.56 4.65
N ALA A 277 19.51 2.92 4.03
CA ALA A 277 19.11 4.27 3.65
C ALA A 277 18.34 4.98 4.77
N SER A 278 17.92 6.22 4.54
CA SER A 278 17.09 6.97 5.48
C SER A 278 15.71 7.28 4.92
N ALA A 279 14.72 7.54 5.80
CA ALA A 279 13.39 7.97 5.41
C ALA A 279 12.96 9.23 6.15
N LEU A 280 12.34 10.19 5.45
CA LEU A 280 11.61 11.29 6.03
C LEU A 280 10.17 10.84 6.30
N LEU A 281 9.82 10.80 7.58
CA LEU A 281 8.48 10.43 8.06
C LEU A 281 7.75 11.70 8.49
N ALA A 282 6.78 12.10 7.68
CA ALA A 282 6.02 13.32 7.88
C ALA A 282 4.59 13.17 7.36
N ASP A 283 3.65 13.92 7.97
CA ASP A 283 2.33 14.10 7.39
C ASP A 283 2.36 15.26 6.40
N TRP A 284 1.96 14.97 5.19
CA TRP A 284 2.01 15.93 4.09
C TRP A 284 0.70 16.70 3.99
N GLY A 285 0.75 17.99 4.26
CA GLY A 285 -0.41 18.90 4.18
C GLY A 285 -0.76 19.35 2.75
N GLY A 286 -0.13 18.76 1.71
CA GLY A 286 -0.36 19.13 0.32
C GLY A 286 0.89 19.07 -0.57
N PRO A 287 0.73 19.31 -1.89
CA PRO A 287 1.82 19.18 -2.87
C PRO A 287 2.96 20.19 -2.66
N GLU A 288 2.67 21.41 -2.25
CA GLU A 288 3.70 22.43 -1.98
C GLU A 288 4.63 22.01 -0.84
N ARG A 289 4.05 21.46 0.23
CA ARG A 289 4.83 20.99 1.38
C ARG A 289 5.74 19.83 0.96
N LEU A 290 5.21 18.89 0.18
CA LEU A 290 5.98 17.76 -0.31
C LEU A 290 7.14 18.23 -1.21
N LEU A 291 6.90 19.15 -2.13
CA LEU A 291 7.92 19.75 -2.99
C LEU A 291 8.99 20.51 -2.18
N ALA A 292 8.58 21.30 -1.18
CA ALA A 292 9.51 22.00 -0.31
C ALA A 292 10.40 21.05 0.50
N ASP A 293 9.83 19.95 0.99
CA ASP A 293 10.57 18.95 1.76
C ASP A 293 11.49 18.09 0.86
N ILE A 294 11.15 17.88 -0.43
CA ILE A 294 12.07 17.28 -1.42
C ILE A 294 13.37 18.11 -1.51
N ALA A 295 13.24 19.40 -1.69
CA ALA A 295 14.38 20.31 -1.73
C ALA A 295 15.17 20.33 -0.40
N ARG A 296 14.45 20.56 0.71
CA ARG A 296 15.04 20.75 2.05
C ARG A 296 15.81 19.52 2.54
N HIS A 297 15.25 18.34 2.35
CA HIS A 297 15.80 17.09 2.86
C HIS A 297 16.56 16.28 1.83
N ARG A 298 16.70 16.81 0.59
CA ARG A 298 17.36 16.14 -0.53
C ARG A 298 16.80 14.75 -0.78
N ILE A 299 15.45 14.64 -0.82
CA ILE A 299 14.75 13.38 -1.05
C ILE A 299 15.13 12.84 -2.44
N SER A 300 15.54 11.57 -2.49
CA SER A 300 15.96 10.91 -3.73
C SER A 300 14.98 9.85 -4.21
N VAL A 301 14.14 9.31 -3.32
CA VAL A 301 13.15 8.28 -3.62
C VAL A 301 11.78 8.71 -3.09
N LEU A 302 10.83 8.87 -4.00
CA LEU A 302 9.48 9.37 -3.68
C LEU A 302 8.43 8.26 -3.93
N PHE A 303 7.63 7.96 -2.90
CA PHE A 303 6.46 7.10 -2.98
C PHE A 303 5.19 7.93 -2.88
N THR A 304 4.34 7.93 -3.91
CA THR A 304 3.07 8.65 -3.84
C THR A 304 2.05 8.13 -4.87
N ALA A 305 0.81 8.64 -4.82
CA ALA A 305 -0.25 8.28 -5.75
C ALA A 305 -0.22 9.13 -7.03
N PRO A 306 -0.82 8.69 -8.14
CA PRO A 306 -0.95 9.46 -9.38
C PRO A 306 -1.52 10.86 -9.19
N THR A 307 -2.50 10.99 -8.31
CA THR A 307 -3.11 12.28 -7.98
C THR A 307 -2.16 13.29 -7.37
N ALA A 308 -1.22 12.83 -6.52
CA ALA A 308 -0.20 13.72 -5.95
C ALA A 308 0.82 14.16 -7.01
N TYR A 309 1.19 13.27 -7.95
CA TYR A 309 2.07 13.66 -9.07
C TYR A 309 1.43 14.75 -9.91
N ARG A 310 0.13 14.64 -10.26
CA ARG A 310 -0.60 15.69 -10.98
C ARG A 310 -0.64 17.01 -10.21
N ALA A 311 -0.92 16.94 -8.90
CA ALA A 311 -0.98 18.13 -8.06
C ALA A 311 0.38 18.83 -7.94
N MET A 312 1.48 18.08 -7.80
CA MET A 312 2.84 18.61 -7.82
C MET A 312 3.18 19.21 -9.19
N LEU A 313 2.81 18.53 -10.29
CA LEU A 313 3.05 19.02 -11.65
C LEU A 313 2.43 20.39 -11.88
N GLY A 314 1.16 20.57 -11.47
CA GLY A 314 0.49 21.87 -11.59
C GLY A 314 1.17 22.99 -10.78
N ARG A 315 1.85 22.67 -9.66
CA ARG A 315 2.66 23.65 -8.89
C ARG A 315 3.98 23.97 -9.58
N ILE A 316 4.68 22.95 -10.08
CA ILE A 316 5.95 23.12 -10.80
C ILE A 316 5.72 23.95 -12.08
N GLU A 317 4.69 23.65 -12.88
CA GLU A 317 4.36 24.40 -14.10
C GLU A 317 3.97 25.86 -13.81
N GLY A 318 3.26 26.10 -12.70
CA GLY A 318 2.86 27.46 -12.28
C GLY A 318 4.01 28.31 -11.73
N ALA A 319 5.08 27.69 -11.21
CA ALA A 319 6.24 28.37 -10.64
C ALA A 319 7.51 27.49 -10.75
N PRO A 320 8.10 27.33 -11.94
CA PRO A 320 9.19 26.39 -12.20
C PRO A 320 10.43 26.58 -11.34
N GLU A 321 10.76 27.83 -11.02
CA GLU A 321 11.95 28.20 -10.22
C GLU A 321 11.72 28.05 -8.69
N ALA A 322 10.49 27.78 -8.26
CA ALA A 322 10.16 27.76 -6.83
C ALA A 322 10.53 26.44 -6.14
N PHE A 323 10.73 25.36 -6.89
CA PHE A 323 10.87 24.01 -6.33
C PHE A 323 12.10 23.29 -6.88
N ASP A 324 13.09 23.04 -6.04
CA ASP A 324 14.25 22.21 -6.38
C ASP A 324 13.94 20.72 -6.14
N ILE A 325 13.72 19.98 -7.21
CA ILE A 325 13.53 18.52 -7.18
C ILE A 325 14.71 17.74 -7.74
N SER A 326 15.87 18.40 -7.93
CA SER A 326 17.07 17.82 -8.57
C SER A 326 17.66 16.62 -7.82
N SER A 327 17.29 16.43 -6.55
CA SER A 327 17.70 15.28 -5.76
C SER A 327 16.91 14.02 -6.09
N LEU A 328 15.70 14.11 -6.69
CA LEU A 328 14.89 12.95 -7.04
C LEU A 328 15.56 12.14 -8.13
N ARG A 329 15.65 10.82 -7.91
CA ARG A 329 16.13 9.85 -8.90
C ARG A 329 15.13 8.71 -9.14
N ARG A 330 14.23 8.45 -8.17
CA ARG A 330 13.20 7.41 -8.23
C ARG A 330 11.85 7.97 -7.83
N CYS A 331 10.88 7.87 -8.70
CA CYS A 331 9.49 8.24 -8.48
C CYS A 331 8.64 6.97 -8.59
N VAL A 332 7.96 6.57 -7.52
CA VAL A 332 7.12 5.36 -7.47
C VAL A 332 5.67 5.75 -7.32
N SER A 333 4.81 5.19 -8.15
CA SER A 333 3.36 5.39 -8.14
C SER A 333 2.64 4.08 -7.98
N ALA A 334 1.69 4.01 -7.05
CA ALA A 334 0.78 2.88 -6.88
C ALA A 334 -0.51 3.32 -6.18
N GLY A 335 -1.44 2.36 -6.01
CA GLY A 335 -2.71 2.56 -5.31
C GLY A 335 -3.86 3.00 -6.20
N GLU A 336 -3.58 3.61 -7.33
CA GLU A 336 -4.51 4.01 -8.39
C GLU A 336 -3.88 3.71 -9.75
N ASN A 337 -4.69 3.70 -10.83
CA ASN A 337 -4.15 3.65 -12.18
C ASN A 337 -3.38 4.95 -12.49
N LEU A 338 -2.18 4.83 -13.04
CA LEU A 338 -1.40 5.96 -13.52
C LEU A 338 -1.72 6.21 -15.00
N PRO A 339 -2.45 7.29 -15.35
CA PRO A 339 -2.71 7.65 -16.72
C PRO A 339 -1.42 7.91 -17.52
N ALA A 340 -1.39 7.45 -18.78
CA ALA A 340 -0.25 7.69 -19.65
C ALA A 340 0.03 9.20 -19.82
N ALA A 341 -1.02 10.02 -19.92
CA ALA A 341 -0.90 11.48 -20.00
C ALA A 341 -0.14 12.05 -18.79
N THR A 342 -0.52 11.66 -17.57
CA THR A 342 0.15 12.10 -16.33
C THR A 342 1.63 11.69 -16.31
N TRP A 343 1.94 10.47 -16.79
CA TRP A 343 3.32 10.01 -16.89
C TRP A 343 4.13 10.85 -17.87
N HIS A 344 3.57 11.11 -19.09
CA HIS A 344 4.24 11.93 -20.11
C HIS A 344 4.45 13.37 -19.67
N ASP A 345 3.45 13.97 -19.03
CA ASP A 345 3.55 15.35 -18.54
C ASP A 345 4.62 15.47 -17.45
N TRP A 346 4.63 14.52 -16.49
CA TRP A 346 5.68 14.48 -15.47
C TRP A 346 7.08 14.35 -16.10
N HIS A 347 7.25 13.39 -17.03
CA HIS A 347 8.54 13.18 -17.67
C HIS A 347 8.99 14.39 -18.51
N ARG A 348 8.10 15.00 -19.27
CA ARG A 348 8.38 16.20 -20.07
C ARG A 348 8.83 17.37 -19.19
N THR A 349 8.15 17.60 -18.06
CA THR A 349 8.41 18.76 -17.18
C THR A 349 9.63 18.56 -16.29
N THR A 350 9.87 17.33 -15.81
CA THR A 350 10.91 17.07 -14.80
C THR A 350 12.10 16.26 -15.31
N GLY A 351 12.01 15.62 -16.47
CA GLY A 351 12.97 14.63 -16.95
C GLY A 351 12.93 13.28 -16.21
N LEU A 352 12.15 13.17 -15.13
CA LEU A 352 12.07 11.98 -14.30
C LEU A 352 11.03 10.98 -14.83
N ARG A 353 11.28 9.70 -14.58
CA ARG A 353 10.37 8.61 -14.94
C ARG A 353 9.61 8.12 -13.70
N ILE A 354 8.32 7.86 -13.83
CA ILE A 354 7.52 7.26 -12.76
C ILE A 354 7.50 5.74 -12.95
N ILE A 355 7.96 5.01 -11.94
CA ILE A 355 7.77 3.56 -11.80
C ILE A 355 6.31 3.35 -11.40
N ASN A 356 5.49 2.88 -12.35
CA ASN A 356 4.11 2.50 -12.05
C ASN A 356 4.08 1.07 -11.51
N GLY A 357 3.34 0.82 -10.42
CA GLY A 357 3.25 -0.50 -9.85
C GLY A 357 1.83 -0.86 -9.40
N ILE A 358 1.43 -2.12 -9.60
CA ILE A 358 0.30 -2.69 -8.90
C ILE A 358 0.76 -3.51 -7.71
N GLY A 359 0.14 -3.22 -6.57
CA GLY A 359 0.27 -3.97 -5.34
C GLY A 359 -1.09 -4.22 -4.70
N ALA A 360 -1.14 -5.14 -3.76
CA ALA A 360 -2.31 -5.42 -2.96
C ALA A 360 -1.91 -5.65 -1.51
N THR A 361 -2.81 -5.32 -0.57
CA THR A 361 -2.59 -5.62 0.85
C THR A 361 -2.38 -7.12 1.06
N GLU A 362 -3.06 -7.94 0.28
CA GLU A 362 -2.99 -9.40 0.28
C GLU A 362 -1.62 -9.96 -0.12
N LEU A 363 -0.87 -9.24 -0.96
CA LEU A 363 0.49 -9.57 -1.36
C LEU A 363 1.54 -8.68 -0.69
N LEU A 364 1.12 -7.84 0.24
CA LEU A 364 1.88 -6.91 1.07
C LEU A 364 2.42 -5.68 0.33
N HIS A 365 2.86 -5.79 -0.93
CA HIS A 365 3.39 -4.66 -1.71
C HIS A 365 3.24 -4.88 -3.22
N ILE A 366 4.03 -4.15 -4.02
CA ILE A 366 4.04 -4.20 -5.49
C ILE A 366 4.58 -5.54 -5.98
N PHE A 367 3.89 -6.14 -6.95
CA PHE A 367 4.22 -7.42 -7.57
C PHE A 367 4.30 -7.37 -9.12
N ILE A 368 3.83 -6.28 -9.77
CA ILE A 368 4.07 -5.95 -11.18
C ILE A 368 4.54 -4.51 -11.27
N ALA A 369 5.65 -4.27 -11.94
CA ALA A 369 6.20 -2.95 -12.20
C ALA A 369 7.26 -3.03 -13.31
N ALA A 370 7.71 -1.87 -13.79
CA ALA A 370 8.91 -1.73 -14.62
C ALA A 370 9.69 -0.48 -14.21
N ALA A 371 11.01 -0.49 -14.36
CA ALA A 371 11.88 0.63 -14.05
C ALA A 371 12.77 1.00 -15.23
N ASP A 372 13.32 2.20 -15.18
CA ASP A 372 14.29 2.72 -16.14
C ASP A 372 13.79 2.66 -17.60
N GLU A 373 14.58 2.12 -18.51
CA GLU A 373 14.24 2.00 -19.93
C GLU A 373 13.13 0.96 -20.21
N ALA A 374 12.85 0.08 -19.25
CA ALA A 374 11.76 -0.89 -19.37
C ALA A 374 10.37 -0.27 -19.08
N ILE A 375 10.29 0.97 -18.64
CA ILE A 375 8.99 1.63 -18.41
C ILE A 375 8.31 1.89 -19.76
N ARG A 376 7.04 1.47 -19.85
CA ARG A 376 6.13 1.77 -20.97
C ARG A 376 4.91 2.51 -20.47
N PRO A 377 4.77 3.82 -20.75
CA PRO A 377 3.60 4.59 -20.35
C PRO A 377 2.28 3.92 -20.78
N GLY A 378 1.29 3.92 -19.91
CA GLY A 378 0.01 3.24 -20.13
C GLY A 378 -0.01 1.77 -19.75
N THR A 379 1.14 1.17 -19.38
CA THR A 379 1.22 -0.17 -18.79
C THR A 379 1.64 -0.12 -17.34
N THR A 380 1.41 -1.20 -16.60
CA THR A 380 1.93 -1.36 -15.24
C THR A 380 3.36 -1.92 -15.26
N GLY A 381 3.71 -2.71 -16.26
CA GLY A 381 5.02 -3.35 -16.38
C GLY A 381 4.93 -4.86 -16.53
N VAL A 382 5.91 -5.55 -15.97
CA VAL A 382 6.05 -7.01 -15.94
C VAL A 382 6.06 -7.53 -14.51
N PRO A 383 5.83 -8.83 -14.26
CA PRO A 383 5.97 -9.40 -12.92
C PRO A 383 7.36 -9.09 -12.33
N VAL A 384 7.36 -8.60 -11.09
CA VAL A 384 8.59 -8.38 -10.32
C VAL A 384 9.30 -9.74 -10.14
N PRO A 385 10.64 -9.81 -10.27
CA PRO A 385 11.37 -11.05 -10.04
C PRO A 385 10.95 -11.73 -8.72
N GLY A 386 10.61 -13.02 -8.80
CA GLY A 386 10.03 -13.80 -7.71
C GLY A 386 8.50 -13.91 -7.74
N PHE A 387 7.83 -13.12 -8.58
CA PHE A 387 6.38 -13.23 -8.82
C PHE A 387 6.09 -13.80 -10.20
N GLU A 388 4.95 -14.50 -10.31
CA GLU A 388 4.34 -14.90 -11.56
C GLU A 388 2.96 -14.28 -11.67
N ALA A 389 2.60 -13.81 -12.87
CA ALA A 389 1.28 -13.27 -13.16
C ALA A 389 0.73 -13.84 -14.45
N ARG A 390 -0.58 -13.98 -14.52
CA ARG A 390 -1.31 -14.38 -15.72
C ARG A 390 -2.67 -13.70 -15.76
N VAL A 391 -3.21 -13.57 -16.96
CA VAL A 391 -4.59 -13.12 -17.18
C VAL A 391 -5.45 -14.34 -17.48
N VAL A 392 -6.58 -14.47 -16.77
CA VAL A 392 -7.41 -15.68 -16.80
C VAL A 392 -8.89 -15.37 -17.02
N ASP A 393 -9.63 -16.33 -17.56
CA ASP A 393 -11.09 -16.31 -17.61
C ASP A 393 -11.72 -16.68 -16.25
N ALA A 394 -13.06 -16.71 -16.17
CA ALA A 394 -13.79 -17.08 -14.96
C ALA A 394 -13.54 -18.54 -14.51
N ALA A 395 -13.10 -19.40 -15.42
CA ALA A 395 -12.72 -20.81 -15.14
C ALA A 395 -11.22 -20.95 -14.82
N LEU A 396 -10.50 -19.84 -14.60
CA LEU A 396 -9.06 -19.75 -14.33
C LEU A 396 -8.15 -20.27 -15.46
N ARG A 397 -8.65 -20.40 -16.66
CA ARG A 397 -7.84 -20.74 -17.84
C ARG A 397 -7.15 -19.48 -18.35
N PRO A 398 -5.88 -19.53 -18.71
CA PRO A 398 -5.21 -18.40 -19.35
C PRO A 398 -5.96 -17.95 -20.61
N VAL A 399 -6.19 -16.64 -20.76
CA VAL A 399 -6.69 -16.04 -22.00
C VAL A 399 -5.53 -15.72 -22.94
N PRO A 400 -5.78 -15.64 -24.27
CA PRO A 400 -4.78 -15.20 -25.23
C PRO A 400 -4.22 -13.81 -24.90
N ASP A 401 -2.97 -13.55 -25.30
CA ASP A 401 -2.38 -12.22 -25.20
C ASP A 401 -3.21 -11.22 -26.02
N GLY A 402 -3.40 -10.02 -25.49
CA GLY A 402 -4.26 -8.98 -26.06
C GLY A 402 -5.72 -9.05 -25.59
N GLU A 403 -6.16 -10.12 -24.97
CA GLU A 403 -7.52 -10.24 -24.45
C GLU A 403 -7.62 -9.88 -22.95
N PRO A 404 -8.69 -9.19 -22.53
CA PRO A 404 -8.89 -8.86 -21.13
C PRO A 404 -9.37 -10.06 -20.31
N GLY A 405 -8.91 -10.13 -19.05
CA GLY A 405 -9.34 -11.13 -18.09
C GLY A 405 -8.93 -10.76 -16.66
N LEU A 406 -9.19 -11.63 -15.72
CA LEU A 406 -8.84 -11.43 -14.30
C LEU A 406 -7.33 -11.61 -14.11
N LEU A 407 -6.73 -10.70 -13.34
CA LEU A 407 -5.32 -10.83 -12.95
C LEU A 407 -5.17 -11.84 -11.82
N ALA A 408 -4.40 -12.89 -12.09
CA ALA A 408 -4.02 -13.93 -11.14
C ALA A 408 -2.51 -13.86 -10.88
N VAL A 409 -2.11 -13.85 -9.59
CA VAL A 409 -0.72 -13.64 -9.17
C VAL A 409 -0.32 -14.66 -8.12
N ARG A 410 0.94 -15.12 -8.16
CA ARG A 410 1.58 -15.88 -7.10
C ARG A 410 3.04 -15.44 -6.96
N GLY A 411 3.61 -15.64 -5.78
CA GLY A 411 4.97 -15.17 -5.46
C GLY A 411 5.40 -15.59 -4.07
N PRO A 412 6.42 -14.95 -3.51
CA PRO A 412 6.90 -15.27 -2.16
C PRO A 412 5.93 -14.84 -1.06
N THR A 413 4.98 -13.95 -1.38
CA THR A 413 3.90 -13.48 -0.51
C THR A 413 2.54 -13.83 -1.09
N GLY A 414 1.48 -13.79 -0.27
CA GLY A 414 0.13 -14.04 -0.75
C GLY A 414 -0.91 -13.98 0.36
N CYS A 415 -2.18 -14.02 -0.03
CA CYS A 415 -3.31 -13.79 0.85
C CYS A 415 -3.49 -14.86 1.91
N ARG A 416 -3.64 -14.42 3.17
CA ARG A 416 -4.11 -15.22 4.30
C ARG A 416 -5.02 -14.33 5.14
N TYR A 417 -6.32 -14.43 4.92
CA TYR A 417 -7.29 -13.66 5.69
C TYR A 417 -7.50 -14.25 7.08
N LEU A 418 -7.61 -13.38 8.06
CA LEU A 418 -7.90 -13.72 9.45
C LEU A 418 -9.36 -14.19 9.58
N ALA A 419 -9.59 -15.52 9.71
CA ALA A 419 -10.89 -16.12 9.93
C ALA A 419 -12.00 -15.56 9.00
N ASP A 420 -11.75 -15.51 7.69
CA ASP A 420 -12.66 -14.90 6.72
C ASP A 420 -12.86 -15.83 5.51
N ASP A 421 -14.11 -16.19 5.21
CA ASP A 421 -14.48 -17.12 4.13
C ASP A 421 -14.19 -16.56 2.73
N ARG A 422 -14.04 -15.24 2.58
CA ARG A 422 -13.60 -14.59 1.34
C ARG A 422 -12.20 -15.03 0.90
N GLN A 423 -11.47 -15.74 1.76
CA GLN A 423 -10.22 -16.43 1.41
C GLN A 423 -10.38 -17.31 0.17
N ARG A 424 -11.46 -18.09 0.09
CA ARG A 424 -11.74 -19.02 -1.03
C ARG A 424 -12.07 -18.32 -2.35
N GLU A 425 -12.54 -17.08 -2.26
CA GLU A 425 -12.81 -16.24 -3.44
C GLU A 425 -11.52 -15.62 -3.96
N TYR A 426 -10.66 -15.18 -3.04
CA TYR A 426 -9.41 -14.51 -3.36
C TYR A 426 -8.30 -15.49 -3.78
N VAL A 427 -8.21 -16.65 -3.14
CA VAL A 427 -7.22 -17.68 -3.48
C VAL A 427 -7.92 -18.87 -4.11
N ARG A 428 -7.62 -19.13 -5.38
CA ARG A 428 -8.17 -20.25 -6.15
C ARG A 428 -7.03 -20.97 -6.88
N ASP A 429 -6.97 -22.29 -6.73
CA ASP A 429 -5.95 -23.14 -7.36
C ASP A 429 -4.51 -22.64 -7.14
N GLY A 430 -4.23 -22.12 -5.93
CA GLY A 430 -2.93 -21.58 -5.55
C GLY A 430 -2.62 -20.17 -6.07
N TRP A 431 -3.55 -19.52 -6.80
CA TRP A 431 -3.39 -18.16 -7.32
C TRP A 431 -4.20 -17.15 -6.52
N ASN A 432 -3.60 -15.99 -6.26
CA ASN A 432 -4.31 -14.83 -5.72
C ASN A 432 -5.03 -14.11 -6.87
N LEU A 433 -6.34 -13.98 -6.79
CA LEU A 433 -7.17 -13.23 -7.74
C LEU A 433 -7.35 -11.80 -7.22
N THR A 434 -6.69 -10.84 -7.83
CA THR A 434 -6.63 -9.46 -7.31
C THR A 434 -7.97 -8.71 -7.41
N GLY A 435 -8.89 -9.22 -8.22
CA GLY A 435 -10.15 -8.54 -8.56
C GLY A 435 -9.96 -7.41 -9.57
N ASP A 436 -8.78 -7.32 -10.18
CA ASP A 436 -8.50 -6.39 -11.27
C ASP A 436 -8.58 -7.10 -12.61
N THR A 437 -9.08 -6.41 -13.63
CA THR A 437 -9.06 -6.84 -15.02
C THR A 437 -7.83 -6.26 -15.71
N TYR A 438 -7.08 -7.12 -16.37
CA TYR A 438 -5.84 -6.79 -17.09
C TYR A 438 -5.84 -7.39 -18.49
N VAL A 439 -5.01 -6.81 -19.35
CA VAL A 439 -4.56 -7.41 -20.60
C VAL A 439 -3.08 -7.70 -20.46
N ARG A 440 -2.66 -8.90 -20.85
CA ARG A 440 -1.25 -9.21 -21.08
C ARG A 440 -0.96 -8.95 -22.56
N GLU A 441 -0.07 -8.00 -22.83
CA GLU A 441 0.36 -7.68 -24.19
C GLU A 441 1.28 -8.81 -24.74
N PRO A 442 1.40 -8.97 -26.07
CA PRO A 442 2.22 -10.05 -26.68
C PRO A 442 3.70 -10.02 -26.28
N ASP A 443 4.20 -8.89 -25.85
CA ASP A 443 5.56 -8.70 -25.36
C ASP A 443 5.72 -8.92 -23.83
N GLY A 444 4.64 -9.38 -23.17
CA GLY A 444 4.64 -9.76 -21.77
C GLY A 444 4.32 -8.65 -20.79
N TYR A 445 4.05 -7.41 -21.25
CA TYR A 445 3.63 -6.31 -20.39
C TYR A 445 2.17 -6.45 -19.96
N PHE A 446 1.88 -5.99 -18.74
CA PHE A 446 0.54 -6.00 -18.18
C PHE A 446 -0.04 -4.60 -18.23
N ARG A 447 -1.22 -4.46 -18.84
CA ARG A 447 -1.96 -3.19 -18.91
C ARG A 447 -3.27 -3.32 -18.12
N TYR A 448 -3.45 -2.38 -17.20
CA TYR A 448 -4.67 -2.27 -16.40
C TYR A 448 -5.87 -1.89 -17.27
N VAL A 449 -7.00 -2.53 -17.03
CA VAL A 449 -8.27 -2.23 -17.71
C VAL A 449 -9.24 -1.57 -16.74
N ALA A 450 -9.65 -2.29 -15.69
CA ALA A 450 -10.57 -1.80 -14.66
C ALA A 450 -10.58 -2.74 -13.46
N ARG A 451 -11.26 -2.35 -12.38
CA ARG A 451 -11.73 -3.32 -11.40
C ARG A 451 -12.80 -4.20 -12.04
N ALA A 452 -12.83 -5.48 -11.70
CA ALA A 452 -13.83 -6.39 -12.24
C ALA A 452 -15.27 -5.98 -11.86
N ASP A 453 -15.45 -5.36 -10.68
CA ASP A 453 -16.71 -4.84 -10.16
C ASP A 453 -17.06 -3.41 -10.66
N ASP A 454 -16.12 -2.73 -11.32
CA ASP A 454 -16.31 -1.39 -11.89
C ASP A 454 -16.51 -1.39 -13.42
N MET A 455 -16.51 -2.56 -14.06
CA MET A 455 -16.73 -2.68 -15.49
C MET A 455 -18.16 -2.23 -15.86
N ILE A 456 -18.27 -1.33 -16.83
CA ILE A 456 -19.57 -0.81 -17.30
C ILE A 456 -20.04 -1.67 -18.47
N ILE A 457 -21.20 -2.32 -18.30
CA ILE A 457 -21.80 -3.13 -19.37
C ILE A 457 -22.91 -2.32 -20.04
N SER A 458 -22.62 -1.76 -21.21
CA SER A 458 -23.55 -0.93 -21.99
C SER A 458 -23.87 -1.56 -23.34
N ALA A 459 -25.14 -1.86 -23.57
CA ALA A 459 -25.62 -2.50 -24.81
C ALA A 459 -24.81 -3.75 -25.22
N GLY A 460 -24.38 -4.55 -24.23
CA GLY A 460 -23.56 -5.77 -24.46
C GLY A 460 -22.06 -5.52 -24.60
N TYR A 461 -21.59 -4.29 -24.56
CA TYR A 461 -20.17 -3.96 -24.60
C TYR A 461 -19.62 -3.75 -23.18
N ASN A 462 -18.45 -4.33 -22.92
CA ASN A 462 -17.69 -4.07 -21.70
C ASN A 462 -16.85 -2.79 -21.89
N ILE A 463 -17.11 -1.79 -21.06
CA ILE A 463 -16.44 -0.49 -21.10
C ILE A 463 -15.66 -0.29 -19.81
N ALA A 464 -14.36 -0.08 -19.97
CA ALA A 464 -13.48 0.25 -18.85
C ALA A 464 -13.55 1.76 -18.57
N GLY A 465 -14.00 2.13 -17.36
CA GLY A 465 -14.01 3.54 -16.93
C GLY A 465 -12.66 4.23 -17.10
N PRO A 466 -11.53 3.64 -16.69
CA PRO A 466 -10.20 4.24 -16.83
C PRO A 466 -9.80 4.60 -18.28
N GLU A 467 -10.23 3.85 -19.28
CA GLU A 467 -9.96 4.20 -20.69
C GLU A 467 -10.66 5.51 -21.09
N VAL A 468 -11.87 5.73 -20.61
CA VAL A 468 -12.62 6.95 -20.86
C VAL A 468 -12.07 8.11 -20.03
N GLU A 469 -11.64 7.84 -18.79
CA GLU A 469 -10.95 8.81 -17.92
C GLU A 469 -9.65 9.31 -18.58
N ASP A 470 -8.83 8.40 -19.11
CA ASP A 470 -7.60 8.74 -19.83
C ASP A 470 -7.85 9.63 -21.05
N ALA A 471 -8.94 9.39 -21.79
CA ALA A 471 -9.32 10.25 -22.91
C ALA A 471 -9.71 11.64 -22.43
N LEU A 472 -10.57 11.73 -21.40
CA LEU A 472 -11.01 13.01 -20.84
C LEU A 472 -9.86 13.84 -20.27
N LEU A 473 -8.88 13.21 -19.62
CA LEU A 473 -7.72 13.89 -19.05
C LEU A 473 -6.78 14.52 -20.08
N ARG A 474 -6.92 14.18 -21.36
CA ARG A 474 -6.19 14.86 -22.47
C ARG A 474 -6.84 16.17 -22.90
N HIS A 475 -8.11 16.42 -22.50
CA HIS A 475 -8.76 17.69 -22.80
C HIS A 475 -8.16 18.82 -21.94
N PRO A 476 -7.84 19.99 -22.54
CA PRO A 476 -7.13 21.07 -21.82
C PRO A 476 -7.89 21.61 -20.60
N ASP A 477 -9.21 21.56 -20.60
CA ASP A 477 -10.05 22.09 -19.53
C ASP A 477 -10.34 21.08 -18.39
N VAL A 478 -9.87 19.82 -18.50
CA VAL A 478 -10.13 18.77 -17.52
C VAL A 478 -8.93 18.62 -16.57
N VAL A 479 -9.22 18.72 -15.26
CA VAL A 479 -8.21 18.47 -14.20
C VAL A 479 -8.31 17.05 -13.67
N GLU A 480 -9.54 16.59 -13.36
CA GLU A 480 -9.79 15.22 -12.92
C GLU A 480 -11.02 14.66 -13.63
N ALA A 481 -11.01 13.35 -13.85
CA ALA A 481 -12.15 12.63 -14.39
C ALA A 481 -12.34 11.30 -13.65
N ALA A 482 -13.60 10.93 -13.40
CA ALA A 482 -14.00 9.61 -12.94
C ALA A 482 -15.19 9.13 -13.76
N VAL A 483 -15.18 7.86 -14.15
CA VAL A 483 -16.24 7.31 -15.00
C VAL A 483 -16.94 6.17 -14.30
N THR A 484 -18.28 6.21 -14.32
CA THR A 484 -19.14 5.18 -13.72
C THR A 484 -20.25 4.76 -14.69
N GLY A 485 -20.84 3.59 -14.43
CA GLY A 485 -22.08 3.17 -15.08
C GLY A 485 -23.29 3.65 -14.29
N ARG A 486 -24.33 4.13 -14.99
CA ARG A 486 -25.66 4.39 -14.43
C ARG A 486 -26.67 3.48 -15.14
N PRO A 487 -27.59 2.82 -14.38
CA PRO A 487 -28.63 1.99 -14.98
C PRO A 487 -29.44 2.74 -16.05
N ASP A 488 -29.70 2.08 -17.16
CA ASP A 488 -30.49 2.58 -18.28
C ASP A 488 -31.38 1.46 -18.84
N PRO A 489 -32.70 1.69 -19.01
CA PRO A 489 -33.63 0.65 -19.42
C PRO A 489 -33.36 0.06 -20.80
N ALA A 490 -32.78 0.83 -21.73
CA ALA A 490 -32.54 0.41 -23.11
C ALA A 490 -31.16 -0.23 -23.31
N ARG A 491 -30.17 0.10 -22.46
CA ARG A 491 -28.76 -0.28 -22.64
C ARG A 491 -28.17 -1.09 -21.50
N GLY A 492 -28.94 -1.37 -20.45
CA GLY A 492 -28.42 -1.91 -19.20
C GLY A 492 -27.72 -0.82 -18.37
N MET A 493 -26.65 -0.25 -18.92
CA MET A 493 -25.96 0.91 -18.34
C MET A 493 -25.63 1.97 -19.41
N VAL A 494 -25.51 3.23 -18.98
CA VAL A 494 -24.90 4.32 -19.75
C VAL A 494 -23.64 4.81 -19.04
N VAL A 495 -22.67 5.26 -19.82
CA VAL A 495 -21.42 5.83 -19.33
C VAL A 495 -21.68 7.24 -18.82
N VAL A 496 -21.30 7.50 -17.56
CA VAL A 496 -21.37 8.81 -16.90
C VAL A 496 -19.97 9.28 -16.57
N ALA A 497 -19.59 10.45 -17.07
CA ALA A 497 -18.33 11.11 -16.74
C ALA A 497 -18.55 12.15 -15.63
N HIS A 498 -17.84 11.99 -14.53
CA HIS A 498 -17.75 12.96 -13.43
C HIS A 498 -16.44 13.73 -13.62
N VAL A 499 -16.53 15.03 -13.86
CA VAL A 499 -15.39 15.85 -14.32
C VAL A 499 -15.16 17.02 -13.38
N VAL A 500 -13.89 17.22 -13.01
CA VAL A 500 -13.41 18.44 -12.35
C VAL A 500 -12.73 19.30 -13.42
N LEU A 501 -13.27 20.48 -13.65
CA LEU A 501 -12.79 21.43 -14.65
C LEU A 501 -11.68 22.33 -14.07
N ARG A 502 -10.87 22.93 -14.95
CA ARG A 502 -9.91 23.96 -14.54
C ARG A 502 -10.61 25.16 -13.91
N PRO A 503 -9.97 25.84 -12.94
CA PRO A 503 -10.51 27.08 -12.38
C PRO A 503 -10.84 28.10 -13.48
N GLY A 504 -12.05 28.65 -13.45
CA GLY A 504 -12.54 29.62 -14.42
C GLY A 504 -13.24 29.04 -15.65
N VAL A 505 -13.22 27.71 -15.84
CA VAL A 505 -14.02 27.06 -16.89
C VAL A 505 -15.39 26.68 -16.32
N PRO A 506 -16.51 27.21 -16.86
CA PRO A 506 -17.82 26.93 -16.34
C PRO A 506 -18.33 25.56 -16.86
N GLY A 507 -19.08 24.83 -16.02
CA GLY A 507 -19.73 23.58 -16.40
C GLY A 507 -21.04 23.80 -17.13
N THR A 508 -20.99 24.32 -18.35
CA THR A 508 -22.18 24.67 -19.18
C THR A 508 -22.49 23.60 -20.23
N GLU A 509 -23.60 23.76 -20.94
CA GLU A 509 -23.98 22.93 -22.09
C GLU A 509 -22.93 22.99 -23.21
N GLU A 510 -22.26 24.13 -23.40
CA GLU A 510 -21.17 24.29 -24.35
C GLU A 510 -19.97 23.43 -23.96
N THR A 511 -19.61 23.41 -22.67
CA THR A 511 -18.54 22.55 -22.14
C THR A 511 -18.89 21.06 -22.31
N VAL A 512 -20.14 20.67 -22.06
CA VAL A 512 -20.62 19.31 -22.30
C VAL A 512 -20.47 18.94 -23.78
N THR A 513 -20.83 19.85 -24.68
CA THR A 513 -20.72 19.64 -26.14
C THR A 513 -19.26 19.45 -26.57
N ALA A 514 -18.37 20.33 -26.10
CA ALA A 514 -16.94 20.23 -26.39
C ALA A 514 -16.32 18.91 -25.89
N LEU A 515 -16.65 18.48 -24.67
CA LEU A 515 -16.18 17.21 -24.12
C LEU A 515 -16.76 15.99 -24.85
N LYS A 516 -18.01 16.05 -25.32
CA LYS A 516 -18.60 15.00 -26.17
C LYS A 516 -17.91 14.90 -27.52
N GLU A 517 -17.69 16.03 -28.19
CA GLU A 517 -16.97 16.07 -29.47
C GLU A 517 -15.57 15.52 -29.32
N PHE A 518 -14.84 15.97 -28.30
CA PHE A 518 -13.50 15.50 -28.00
C PHE A 518 -13.46 13.99 -27.75
N THR A 519 -14.33 13.48 -26.86
CA THR A 519 -14.35 12.04 -26.56
C THR A 519 -14.81 11.21 -27.77
N THR A 520 -15.67 11.74 -28.64
CA THR A 520 -16.11 11.06 -29.87
C THR A 520 -14.97 10.96 -30.91
N ALA A 521 -14.06 11.94 -30.94
CA ALA A 521 -12.87 11.89 -31.78
C ALA A 521 -11.82 10.90 -31.26
N GLU A 522 -11.73 10.70 -29.95
CA GLU A 522 -10.70 9.90 -29.29
C GLU A 522 -11.12 8.43 -29.03
N LEU A 523 -12.43 8.17 -28.86
CA LEU A 523 -12.96 6.88 -28.43
C LEU A 523 -13.97 6.31 -29.44
N THR A 524 -14.09 4.98 -29.40
CA THR A 524 -15.17 4.30 -30.12
C THR A 524 -16.54 4.78 -29.59
N PRO A 525 -17.54 5.04 -30.44
CA PRO A 525 -18.80 5.69 -30.06
C PRO A 525 -19.57 5.06 -28.90
N TYR A 526 -19.46 3.73 -28.69
CA TYR A 526 -20.14 3.06 -27.58
C TYR A 526 -19.48 3.34 -26.22
N LYS A 527 -18.21 3.79 -26.18
CA LYS A 527 -17.46 4.16 -24.98
C LYS A 527 -17.69 5.61 -24.56
N CYS A 528 -18.18 6.47 -25.48
CA CYS A 528 -18.33 7.90 -25.21
C CYS A 528 -19.36 8.15 -24.10
N PRO A 529 -19.04 9.04 -23.12
CA PRO A 529 -19.97 9.42 -22.07
C PRO A 529 -21.26 10.01 -22.63
N ARG A 530 -22.39 9.56 -22.10
CA ARG A 530 -23.71 10.13 -22.43
C ARG A 530 -24.15 11.20 -21.47
N VAL A 531 -23.60 11.17 -20.27
CA VAL A 531 -23.89 12.10 -19.19
C VAL A 531 -22.59 12.64 -18.64
N PHE A 532 -22.55 13.95 -18.42
CA PHE A 532 -21.46 14.65 -17.77
C PHE A 532 -21.98 15.28 -16.49
N VAL A 533 -21.24 15.13 -15.40
CA VAL A 533 -21.52 15.71 -14.09
C VAL A 533 -20.28 16.49 -13.69
N PHE A 534 -20.41 17.79 -13.48
CA PHE A 534 -19.31 18.64 -13.04
C PHE A 534 -19.29 18.70 -11.52
N LEU A 535 -18.11 18.55 -10.94
CA LEU A 535 -17.86 18.53 -9.50
C LEU A 535 -16.69 19.45 -9.16
N ASP A 536 -16.70 20.02 -7.96
CA ASP A 536 -15.56 20.78 -7.44
C ASP A 536 -14.37 19.87 -7.08
N ALA A 537 -14.66 18.65 -6.63
CA ALA A 537 -13.67 17.61 -6.32
C ALA A 537 -14.27 16.21 -6.42
N LEU A 538 -13.47 15.22 -6.77
CA LEU A 538 -13.88 13.82 -6.75
C LEU A 538 -13.84 13.24 -5.32
N PRO A 539 -14.83 12.40 -4.93
CA PRO A 539 -14.85 11.80 -3.60
C PRO A 539 -13.72 10.77 -3.44
N ARG A 540 -12.95 10.91 -2.37
CA ARG A 540 -11.79 10.06 -2.09
C ARG A 540 -11.83 9.51 -0.68
N THR A 541 -11.14 8.38 -0.48
CA THR A 541 -10.85 7.85 0.85
C THR A 541 -9.81 8.71 1.54
N ALA A 542 -9.61 8.50 2.84
CA ALA A 542 -8.50 9.11 3.59
C ALA A 542 -7.11 8.78 3.01
N THR A 543 -7.01 7.71 2.23
CA THR A 543 -5.78 7.29 1.52
C THR A 543 -5.65 7.84 0.11
N GLY A 544 -6.59 8.70 -0.32
CA GLY A 544 -6.61 9.30 -1.65
C GLY A 544 -7.32 8.49 -2.73
N LYS A 545 -7.72 7.23 -2.47
CA LYS A 545 -8.40 6.38 -3.46
C LYS A 545 -9.77 6.91 -3.82
N LEU A 546 -10.10 6.92 -5.11
CA LEU A 546 -11.39 7.31 -5.64
C LEU A 546 -12.52 6.39 -5.12
N GLN A 547 -13.59 7.01 -4.61
CA GLN A 547 -14.78 6.31 -4.10
C GLN A 547 -15.88 6.26 -5.17
N ARG A 548 -15.72 5.41 -6.21
CA ARG A 548 -16.69 5.31 -7.32
C ARG A 548 -18.11 4.97 -6.86
N TYR A 549 -18.27 4.22 -5.75
CA TYR A 549 -19.60 3.91 -5.23
C TYR A 549 -20.40 5.16 -4.86
N ARG A 550 -19.75 6.20 -4.30
CA ARG A 550 -20.41 7.48 -4.00
C ARG A 550 -20.89 8.22 -5.25
N LEU A 551 -20.13 8.10 -6.33
CA LEU A 551 -20.50 8.69 -7.62
C LEU A 551 -21.70 7.96 -8.26
N ARG A 552 -21.85 6.64 -8.01
CA ARG A 552 -22.99 5.84 -8.50
C ARG A 552 -24.29 6.14 -7.72
N GLU A 553 -24.19 6.36 -6.42
CA GLU A 553 -25.35 6.56 -5.55
C GLU A 553 -25.99 7.97 -5.68
N GLY A 554 -25.40 8.87 -6.46
CA GLY A 554 -25.87 10.25 -6.58
C GLY A 554 -25.77 11.07 -5.28
N ALA A 555 -25.00 10.60 -4.31
CA ALA A 555 -24.88 11.17 -2.96
C ALA A 555 -24.14 12.53 -2.89
N LEU A 556 -24.00 13.22 -4.04
CA LEU A 556 -23.30 14.50 -4.18
C LEU A 556 -24.24 15.58 -4.79
N GLN A 557 -25.54 15.55 -4.49
CA GLN A 557 -26.45 16.66 -4.74
C GLN A 557 -26.50 17.61 -3.56
#